data_7ab930dbf1e74c1c000a5f17cd0e02c3
#
_entry.id   7ab930dbf1e74c1c000a5f17cd0e02c3
#
_cell.length_a   1.000
_cell.length_b   1.000
_cell.length_c   1.000
_cell.angle_alpha   90.00
_cell.angle_beta   90.00
_cell.angle_gamma   90.00
#
_symmetry.space_group_name_H-M   'P 1'
#
loop_
_entity.id
_entity.type
_entity.pdbx_description
1 polymer ?
#
loop_
_entity_poly.entity_id
_entity_poly.type
_entity_poly.pdbx_seq_one_letter_code
_entity_poly.pdbx_strand_id
1 'polypeptide(L)'
;MNSDRPHVGFPLKLFQPGSWSMPLRTILGLLCAGLCVCSQPGRAAERWFEEVKATATPAQMYRFLYALPKGGDLHNHLTGAVRSEWFWDAAMAEEARGYVYYTRVRIENCAPYGHDEFGPGKALLLFKNIQASSFATLDACARSEFKRLQDLDAREKQAWLDSMRLDRPYEGRNEFFDAIWDRINDLLLNPYLICDILLRNMQAFGQEGLVYLETQQGVEGAVKADGSPYKVDEVVAIYRAFLESPQARATGVEVRFQNALLRFTPNAEQHLRELYAITDRYRDLYVGVNMVGREDNDKGYPLRFLPVLRELRHKYPDINLSIHAGEVDEPNYHVRDTLLLGAQRIGHGVNLITDPETMLRMRYGPYLVEINLISNLLLEYVSDYSQHPFPEYLRTGIPVALSTDDRGMWDSNMSDEFYVAVKEFNLSWEEIVKLGRNSLYYSFLDQPTKQRLLASYDRRVAAFAQQFQKKGWASLSDVKPVSYNFLCTHYQLCLQP
;
A
#
# COMPACT_ATOMS: atom_id res chain seq x y z
N MET A 1 59.91 13.08 -22.56
CA MET A 1 60.21 12.94 -23.99
C MET A 1 58.89 12.89 -24.73
N ASN A 2 58.59 14.00 -25.38
CA ASN A 2 57.77 14.26 -26.60
C ASN A 2 56.58 13.35 -26.85
N SER A 3 55.37 13.91 -26.74
CA SER A 3 54.56 14.79 -27.64
C SER A 3 54.15 14.05 -28.92
N ASP A 4 52.84 13.91 -29.09
CA ASP A 4 52.11 14.48 -30.20
C ASP A 4 50.61 14.15 -30.11
N ARG A 5 49.76 15.19 -30.03
CA ARG A 5 48.32 15.17 -30.29
C ARG A 5 48.08 15.78 -31.66
N PRO A 6 47.14 15.31 -32.45
CA PRO A 6 46.56 16.11 -33.51
C PRO A 6 45.27 16.77 -33.07
N HIS A 7 45.23 18.10 -33.18
CA HIS A 7 44.03 18.94 -33.15
C HIS A 7 43.21 18.74 -34.45
N VAL A 8 41.90 18.45 -34.32
CA VAL A 8 40.98 18.58 -35.42
C VAL A 8 40.05 19.75 -35.07
N GLY A 9 40.22 20.85 -35.76
CA GLY A 9 39.38 22.03 -35.70
C GLY A 9 38.17 21.89 -36.63
N PHE A 10 37.00 22.26 -36.16
CA PHE A 10 35.79 22.49 -36.98
C PHE A 10 35.52 24.00 -37.09
N PRO A 11 35.15 24.54 -38.28
CA PRO A 11 34.95 25.96 -38.48
C PRO A 11 33.55 26.38 -38.05
N LEU A 12 33.46 27.44 -37.24
CA LEU A 12 32.27 28.23 -36.95
C LEU A 12 31.86 29.03 -38.21
N LYS A 13 30.64 28.79 -38.72
CA LYS A 13 29.98 29.71 -39.65
C LYS A 13 29.14 30.70 -38.89
N LEU A 14 29.51 31.96 -38.92
CA LEU A 14 28.75 33.11 -38.51
C LEU A 14 27.59 33.32 -39.51
N PHE A 15 26.34 33.35 -38.99
CA PHE A 15 25.18 33.86 -39.75
C PHE A 15 24.98 35.32 -39.39
N GLN A 16 24.97 36.19 -40.42
CA GLN A 16 24.58 37.61 -40.35
C GLN A 16 23.04 37.75 -40.40
N PRO A 17 22.45 38.74 -39.70
CA PRO A 17 21.02 38.97 -39.75
C PRO A 17 20.67 39.81 -40.98
N GLY A 18 19.76 39.26 -41.80
CA GLY A 18 19.15 39.99 -42.91
C GLY A 18 18.00 40.89 -42.43
N SER A 19 18.08 42.16 -42.77
CA SER A 19 17.05 43.18 -42.58
C SER A 19 15.90 43.03 -43.60
N TRP A 20 14.67 42.86 -43.10
CA TRP A 20 13.46 43.01 -43.93
C TRP A 20 12.64 44.18 -43.39
N SER A 21 12.58 45.25 -44.20
CA SER A 21 11.68 46.40 -44.04
C SER A 21 10.32 46.09 -44.69
N MET A 22 9.22 46.21 -43.96
CA MET A 22 7.87 46.30 -44.53
C MET A 22 7.21 47.65 -44.19
N PRO A 23 6.39 48.18 -45.07
CA PRO A 23 5.90 49.59 -44.99
C PRO A 23 4.66 49.68 -44.08
N LEU A 24 4.61 50.81 -43.36
CA LEU A 24 3.45 51.28 -42.59
C LEU A 24 2.26 51.51 -43.50
N ARG A 25 1.14 50.86 -43.30
CA ARG A 25 -0.19 51.29 -43.73
C ARG A 25 -1.09 51.45 -42.54
N THR A 26 -1.43 52.65 -42.24
CA THR A 26 -2.42 53.16 -41.31
C THR A 26 -3.80 52.63 -41.66
N ILE A 27 -4.45 51.89 -40.69
CA ILE A 27 -5.91 51.74 -40.71
C ILE A 27 -6.39 52.04 -39.29
N LEU A 28 -7.13 53.12 -39.20
CA LEU A 28 -7.98 53.54 -38.09
C LEU A 28 -9.22 52.65 -38.10
N GLY A 29 -9.46 51.88 -36.99
CA GLY A 29 -10.65 51.06 -36.87
C GLY A 29 -11.04 50.88 -35.41
N LEU A 30 -12.06 51.52 -34.99
CA LEU A 30 -12.94 51.41 -33.81
C LEU A 30 -12.53 50.44 -32.70
N LEU A 31 -12.25 51.01 -31.53
CA LEU A 31 -12.31 50.33 -30.22
C LEU A 31 -13.78 49.95 -29.93
N CYS A 32 -14.10 48.66 -30.05
CA CYS A 32 -15.15 48.02 -29.28
C CYS A 32 -14.48 47.21 -28.17
N ALA A 33 -14.44 47.75 -26.96
CA ALA A 33 -14.03 47.04 -25.75
C ALA A 33 -15.11 46.02 -25.37
N GLY A 34 -15.08 44.86 -26.00
CA GLY A 34 -15.77 43.68 -25.52
C GLY A 34 -14.85 42.96 -24.54
N LEU A 35 -15.10 43.11 -23.25
CA LEU A 35 -14.54 42.23 -22.22
C LEU A 35 -15.05 40.80 -22.47
N CYS A 36 -14.41 40.03 -23.35
CA CYS A 36 -14.51 38.60 -23.34
C CYS A 36 -13.82 38.10 -22.07
N VAL A 37 -14.58 37.93 -20.99
CA VAL A 37 -14.20 37.10 -19.89
C VAL A 37 -14.20 35.66 -20.44
N CYS A 38 -13.05 35.22 -20.97
CA CYS A 38 -12.79 33.81 -21.18
C CYS A 38 -12.73 33.16 -19.79
N SER A 39 -13.88 32.77 -19.26
CA SER A 39 -13.95 31.85 -18.15
C SER A 39 -13.31 30.55 -18.62
N GLN A 40 -12.11 30.26 -18.09
CA GLN A 40 -11.46 28.98 -18.28
C GLN A 40 -12.39 27.90 -17.69
N PRO A 41 -12.81 26.89 -18.47
CA PRO A 41 -13.78 25.89 -17.98
C PRO A 41 -13.29 25.10 -16.76
N GLY A 42 -12.00 25.05 -16.48
CA GLY A 42 -11.43 24.36 -15.31
C GLY A 42 -11.72 25.04 -13.96
N ARG A 43 -11.69 26.39 -13.90
CA ARG A 43 -11.88 27.12 -12.63
C ARG A 43 -13.32 27.15 -12.11
N ALA A 44 -14.32 26.96 -12.97
CA ALA A 44 -15.72 26.90 -12.53
C ALA A 44 -16.11 25.50 -12.02
N ALA A 45 -15.46 24.45 -12.52
CA ALA A 45 -15.74 23.07 -12.15
C ALA A 45 -15.25 22.69 -10.73
N GLU A 46 -14.30 23.43 -10.17
CA GLU A 46 -13.68 23.10 -8.85
C GLU A 46 -14.33 23.84 -7.68
N ARG A 47 -15.00 24.96 -7.91
CA ARG A 47 -15.57 25.82 -6.84
C ARG A 47 -16.51 25.05 -5.90
N TRP A 48 -17.26 24.08 -6.42
CA TRP A 48 -18.20 23.34 -5.61
C TRP A 48 -17.51 22.51 -4.52
N PHE A 49 -16.33 21.93 -4.79
CA PHE A 49 -15.62 21.14 -3.80
C PHE A 49 -14.92 22.03 -2.77
N GLU A 50 -14.42 23.20 -3.17
CA GLU A 50 -13.91 24.21 -2.22
C GLU A 50 -15.02 24.69 -1.26
N GLU A 51 -16.26 24.86 -1.76
CA GLU A 51 -17.42 25.15 -0.92
C GLU A 51 -17.75 24.00 0.04
N VAL A 52 -17.65 22.76 -0.43
CA VAL A 52 -17.82 21.57 0.42
C VAL A 52 -16.78 21.56 1.55
N LYS A 53 -15.49 21.78 1.23
CA LYS A 53 -14.42 21.83 2.24
C LYS A 53 -14.63 22.96 3.25
N ALA A 54 -15.12 24.11 2.81
CA ALA A 54 -15.32 25.27 3.67
C ALA A 54 -16.55 25.15 4.60
N THR A 55 -17.57 24.36 4.22
CA THR A 55 -18.85 24.30 4.94
C THR A 55 -19.14 22.97 5.62
N ALA A 56 -18.48 21.90 5.21
CA ALA A 56 -18.70 20.58 5.77
C ALA A 56 -18.19 20.46 7.20
N THR A 57 -18.98 19.83 8.05
CA THR A 57 -18.46 19.34 9.33
C THR A 57 -17.48 18.19 9.09
N PRO A 58 -16.58 17.87 10.02
CA PRO A 58 -15.66 16.73 9.90
C PRO A 58 -16.39 15.42 9.55
N ALA A 59 -17.51 15.13 10.20
CA ALA A 59 -18.31 13.94 9.93
C ALA A 59 -18.96 13.94 8.54
N GLN A 60 -19.37 15.10 8.03
CA GLN A 60 -19.89 15.24 6.67
C GLN A 60 -18.77 15.04 5.64
N MET A 61 -17.61 15.64 5.83
CA MET A 61 -16.45 15.45 4.96
C MET A 61 -16.03 13.98 4.92
N TYR A 62 -15.96 13.32 6.06
CA TYR A 62 -15.64 11.89 6.12
C TYR A 62 -16.69 11.04 5.38
N ARG A 63 -17.98 11.30 5.57
CA ARG A 63 -19.05 10.60 4.82
C ARG A 63 -18.93 10.81 3.31
N PHE A 64 -18.58 12.01 2.89
CA PHE A 64 -18.32 12.33 1.48
C PHE A 64 -17.16 11.50 0.93
N LEU A 65 -16.03 11.49 1.63
CA LEU A 65 -14.84 10.74 1.23
C LEU A 65 -15.04 9.22 1.31
N TYR A 66 -15.85 8.74 2.28
CA TYR A 66 -16.20 7.33 2.38
C TYR A 66 -16.99 6.84 1.16
N ALA A 67 -17.93 7.64 0.67
CA ALA A 67 -18.76 7.33 -0.50
C ALA A 67 -18.06 7.55 -1.85
N LEU A 68 -16.97 8.31 -1.86
CA LEU A 68 -16.22 8.65 -3.07
C LEU A 68 -15.63 7.40 -3.73
N PRO A 69 -15.75 7.20 -5.07
CA PRO A 69 -14.98 6.18 -5.77
C PRO A 69 -13.48 6.45 -5.66
N LYS A 70 -12.70 5.44 -5.18
CA LYS A 70 -11.27 5.62 -4.85
C LYS A 70 -10.29 4.93 -5.80
N GLY A 71 -10.77 4.11 -6.73
CA GLY A 71 -9.91 3.34 -7.64
C GLY A 71 -9.43 2.03 -7.00
N GLY A 72 -8.17 1.91 -6.72
CA GLY A 72 -7.57 0.71 -6.12
C GLY A 72 -6.60 1.03 -4.99
N ASP A 73 -6.14 -0.03 -4.32
CA ASP A 73 -5.03 -0.01 -3.40
C ASP A 73 -3.89 -0.88 -3.99
N LEU A 74 -2.70 -0.33 -4.09
CA LEU A 74 -1.55 -0.96 -4.75
C LEU A 74 -0.45 -1.38 -3.78
N HIS A 75 -0.53 -0.91 -2.53
CA HIS A 75 0.43 -1.20 -1.49
C HIS A 75 -0.32 -1.63 -0.22
N ASN A 76 -0.48 -2.94 -0.10
CA ASN A 76 -1.26 -3.55 0.96
C ASN A 76 -0.65 -4.91 1.33
N HIS A 77 -0.37 -5.11 2.61
CA HIS A 77 0.01 -6.40 3.15
C HIS A 77 -1.25 -7.09 3.66
N LEU A 78 -1.71 -8.15 2.99
CA LEU A 78 -3.00 -8.78 3.31
C LEU A 78 -3.18 -9.00 4.81
N THR A 79 -2.18 -9.57 5.44
CA THR A 79 -2.25 -9.95 6.86
C THR A 79 -2.08 -8.78 7.82
N GLY A 80 -1.38 -7.72 7.43
CA GLY A 80 -1.32 -6.46 8.17
C GLY A 80 -2.54 -5.56 7.97
N ALA A 81 -3.25 -5.74 6.84
CA ALA A 81 -4.47 -5.00 6.55
C ALA A 81 -5.71 -5.54 7.29
N VAL A 82 -5.56 -6.62 8.04
CA VAL A 82 -6.66 -7.33 8.72
C VAL A 82 -6.77 -6.86 10.15
N ARG A 83 -7.96 -6.51 10.56
CA ARG A 83 -8.26 -6.18 11.96
C ARG A 83 -8.10 -7.42 12.86
N SER A 84 -7.63 -7.23 14.06
CA SER A 84 -7.45 -8.32 15.03
C SER A 84 -8.74 -9.07 15.34
N GLU A 85 -9.90 -8.40 15.32
CA GLU A 85 -11.20 -9.05 15.47
C GLU A 85 -11.51 -10.02 14.32
N TRP A 86 -11.08 -9.69 13.10
CA TRP A 86 -11.27 -10.57 11.95
C TRP A 86 -10.36 -11.81 12.02
N PHE A 87 -9.12 -11.64 12.51
CA PHE A 87 -8.25 -12.78 12.80
C PHE A 87 -8.87 -13.70 13.86
N TRP A 88 -9.42 -13.11 14.94
CA TRP A 88 -10.09 -13.89 15.97
C TRP A 88 -11.22 -14.74 15.40
N ASP A 89 -12.15 -14.11 14.70
CA ASP A 89 -13.32 -14.80 14.14
C ASP A 89 -12.92 -15.87 13.13
N ALA A 90 -11.94 -15.58 12.26
CA ALA A 90 -11.43 -16.52 11.28
C ALA A 90 -10.76 -17.72 11.98
N ALA A 91 -9.92 -17.49 12.98
CA ALA A 91 -9.26 -18.55 13.74
C ALA A 91 -10.27 -19.47 14.44
N MET A 92 -11.35 -18.89 15.00
CA MET A 92 -12.42 -19.68 15.61
C MET A 92 -13.20 -20.49 14.58
N ALA A 93 -13.46 -19.94 13.39
CA ALA A 93 -14.19 -20.65 12.33
C ALA A 93 -13.39 -21.84 11.77
N GLU A 94 -12.06 -21.76 11.75
CA GLU A 94 -11.20 -22.80 11.21
C GLU A 94 -11.13 -24.09 12.04
N GLU A 95 -11.64 -24.08 13.27
CA GLU A 95 -11.80 -25.34 14.05
C GLU A 95 -12.65 -26.38 13.30
N ALA A 96 -13.63 -25.95 12.53
CA ALA A 96 -14.44 -26.84 11.71
C ALA A 96 -13.61 -27.61 10.65
N ARG A 97 -12.43 -27.08 10.29
CA ARG A 97 -11.46 -27.72 9.37
C ARG A 97 -10.32 -28.43 10.13
N GLY A 98 -10.40 -28.48 11.47
CA GLY A 98 -9.39 -29.12 12.31
C GLY A 98 -8.21 -28.22 12.70
N TYR A 99 -8.19 -26.94 12.33
CA TYR A 99 -7.18 -26.02 12.79
C TYR A 99 -7.51 -25.50 14.18
N VAL A 100 -6.60 -25.70 15.11
CA VAL A 100 -6.71 -25.24 16.50
C VAL A 100 -5.51 -24.37 16.81
N TYR A 101 -5.76 -23.19 17.37
CA TYR A 101 -4.72 -22.22 17.70
C TYR A 101 -4.54 -22.06 19.19
N TYR A 102 -3.29 -21.86 19.59
CA TYR A 102 -2.84 -21.56 20.93
C TYR A 102 -2.12 -20.20 20.92
N THR A 103 -2.19 -19.48 22.02
CA THR A 103 -1.45 -18.23 22.18
C THR A 103 -0.70 -18.22 23.50
N ARG A 104 0.47 -17.56 23.51
CA ARG A 104 1.27 -17.46 24.74
C ARG A 104 0.66 -16.43 25.67
N VAL A 105 0.26 -16.84 26.86
CA VAL A 105 -0.38 -15.99 27.87
C VAL A 105 0.51 -15.65 29.06
N ARG A 106 1.66 -16.30 29.19
CA ARG A 106 2.67 -16.03 30.21
C ARG A 106 4.06 -16.43 29.74
N ILE A 107 5.07 -15.97 30.43
CA ILE A 107 6.48 -16.25 30.19
C ILE A 107 7.09 -16.87 31.45
N GLU A 108 7.46 -18.15 31.35
CA GLU A 108 8.08 -18.89 32.43
C GLU A 108 9.57 -19.15 32.16
N ASN A 109 10.13 -18.54 31.12
CA ASN A 109 11.51 -18.74 30.68
C ASN A 109 11.87 -20.20 30.38
N CYS A 110 10.93 -20.96 29.83
CA CYS A 110 11.09 -22.37 29.53
C CYS A 110 12.04 -22.70 28.38
N ALA A 111 12.37 -21.72 27.55
CA ALA A 111 13.30 -21.87 26.44
C ALA A 111 14.40 -20.81 26.53
N PRO A 112 15.61 -21.11 26.03
CA PRO A 112 16.59 -20.06 25.79
C PRO A 112 16.01 -18.99 24.90
N TYR A 113 16.09 -17.75 25.33
CA TYR A 113 15.69 -16.61 24.53
C TYR A 113 16.91 -15.87 24.02
N GLY A 114 16.70 -15.15 22.96
CA GLY A 114 17.69 -14.28 22.36
C GLY A 114 17.09 -13.61 21.14
N HIS A 115 17.64 -12.48 20.78
CA HIS A 115 17.30 -11.86 19.53
C HIS A 115 18.02 -12.61 18.41
N ASP A 116 17.25 -13.24 17.53
CA ASP A 116 17.73 -13.76 16.26
C ASP A 116 17.23 -12.83 15.16
N GLU A 117 18.07 -11.95 14.74
CA GLU A 117 17.79 -10.93 13.72
C GLU A 117 17.31 -11.53 12.38
N PHE A 118 17.54 -12.81 12.17
CA PHE A 118 17.21 -13.49 10.91
C PHE A 118 16.26 -14.68 11.08
N GLY A 119 15.91 -14.99 12.31
CA GLY A 119 15.09 -16.16 12.61
C GLY A 119 13.69 -15.77 13.08
N PRO A 120 12.68 -16.55 12.73
CA PRO A 120 11.38 -16.36 13.33
C PRO A 120 11.46 -16.68 14.82
N GLY A 121 11.21 -15.67 15.63
CA GLY A 121 10.60 -15.84 16.90
C GLY A 121 11.35 -16.55 18.01
N LYS A 122 12.58 -16.15 18.35
CA LYS A 122 13.13 -16.38 19.68
C LYS A 122 12.78 -15.26 20.68
N ALA A 123 12.04 -14.24 20.25
CA ALA A 123 11.56 -13.19 21.12
C ALA A 123 10.54 -13.75 22.13
N LEU A 124 10.69 -13.36 23.40
CA LEU A 124 9.71 -13.68 24.45
C LEU A 124 8.51 -12.73 24.32
N LEU A 125 7.57 -13.09 23.46
CA LEU A 125 6.37 -12.30 23.21
C LEU A 125 5.14 -12.96 23.80
N LEU A 126 4.37 -12.22 24.59
CA LEU A 126 2.99 -12.58 24.90
C LEU A 126 2.15 -12.51 23.61
N PHE A 127 1.12 -13.33 23.56
CA PHE A 127 0.16 -13.43 22.46
C PHE A 127 0.74 -13.91 21.11
N LYS A 128 1.93 -14.55 21.14
CA LYS A 128 2.42 -15.29 19.97
C LYS A 128 1.51 -16.48 19.68
N ASN A 129 0.98 -16.57 18.46
CA ASN A 129 0.03 -17.59 18.04
C ASN A 129 0.75 -18.77 17.38
N ILE A 130 0.36 -19.98 17.74
CA ILE A 130 0.84 -21.22 17.14
C ILE A 130 -0.32 -22.19 16.87
N GLN A 131 -0.18 -23.01 15.82
CA GLN A 131 -1.12 -24.10 15.56
C GLN A 131 -0.92 -25.28 16.52
N ALA A 132 -1.94 -26.14 16.63
CA ALA A 132 -1.88 -27.34 17.43
C ALA A 132 -0.71 -28.29 17.06
N SER A 133 -0.35 -28.34 15.77
CA SER A 133 0.82 -29.08 15.29
C SER A 133 2.13 -28.52 15.85
N SER A 134 2.31 -27.21 15.87
CA SER A 134 3.46 -26.55 16.49
C SER A 134 3.43 -26.72 18.02
N PHE A 135 2.27 -26.54 18.65
CA PHE A 135 2.10 -26.78 20.12
C PHE A 135 2.47 -28.19 20.52
N ALA A 136 2.16 -29.20 19.71
CA ALA A 136 2.48 -30.59 19.99
C ALA A 136 3.99 -30.87 20.06
N THR A 137 4.83 -30.06 19.42
CA THR A 137 6.29 -30.19 19.43
C THR A 137 6.95 -29.60 20.69
N LEU A 138 6.22 -28.80 21.47
CA LEU A 138 6.75 -28.12 22.64
C LEU A 138 6.92 -29.12 23.80
N ASP A 139 7.92 -28.92 24.66
CA ASP A 139 8.04 -29.61 25.92
C ASP A 139 6.98 -29.18 26.96
N ALA A 140 6.93 -29.86 28.11
CA ALA A 140 5.92 -29.60 29.13
C ALA A 140 6.00 -28.16 29.72
N CYS A 141 7.23 -27.64 29.90
CA CYS A 141 7.41 -26.27 30.38
C CYS A 141 6.89 -25.27 29.37
N ALA A 142 7.36 -25.32 28.11
CA ALA A 142 6.94 -24.42 27.06
C ALA A 142 5.43 -24.48 26.80
N ARG A 143 4.82 -25.67 26.84
CA ARG A 143 3.34 -25.80 26.72
C ARG A 143 2.60 -25.06 27.82
N SER A 144 3.16 -25.01 29.05
CA SER A 144 2.52 -24.30 30.16
C SER A 144 2.37 -22.80 29.95
N GLU A 145 3.13 -22.22 29.00
CA GLU A 145 3.04 -20.81 28.66
C GLU A 145 1.83 -20.46 27.75
N PHE A 146 1.21 -21.47 27.13
CA PHE A 146 0.17 -21.28 26.12
C PHE A 146 -1.21 -21.70 26.63
N LYS A 147 -2.23 -20.99 26.13
CA LYS A 147 -3.65 -21.37 26.21
C LYS A 147 -4.23 -21.52 24.80
N ARG A 148 -5.21 -22.37 24.64
CA ARG A 148 -6.03 -22.43 23.44
C ARG A 148 -6.80 -21.12 23.29
N LEU A 149 -6.93 -20.56 22.08
CA LEU A 149 -7.60 -19.27 21.87
C LEU A 149 -9.01 -19.25 22.44
N GLN A 150 -9.79 -20.31 22.21
CA GLN A 150 -11.17 -20.41 22.74
C GLN A 150 -11.25 -20.40 24.29
N ASP A 151 -10.17 -20.70 24.99
CA ASP A 151 -10.13 -20.79 26.47
C ASP A 151 -9.66 -19.46 27.11
N LEU A 152 -9.43 -18.41 26.30
CA LEU A 152 -9.11 -17.09 26.81
C LEU A 152 -10.33 -16.49 27.49
N ASP A 153 -10.13 -15.88 28.67
CA ASP A 153 -11.16 -15.07 29.28
C ASP A 153 -11.32 -13.72 28.51
N ALA A 154 -12.34 -12.93 28.88
CA ALA A 154 -12.65 -11.68 28.20
C ALA A 154 -11.48 -10.66 28.25
N ARG A 155 -10.70 -10.64 29.34
CA ARG A 155 -9.56 -9.74 29.51
C ARG A 155 -8.38 -10.19 28.65
N GLU A 156 -8.10 -11.50 28.66
CA GLU A 156 -7.04 -12.11 27.85
C GLU A 156 -7.36 -11.94 26.35
N LYS A 157 -8.62 -12.15 25.95
CA LYS A 157 -9.07 -11.89 24.57
C LYS A 157 -8.85 -10.45 24.16
N GLN A 158 -9.27 -9.48 24.98
CA GLN A 158 -9.06 -8.06 24.66
C GLN A 158 -7.58 -7.74 24.52
N ALA A 159 -6.73 -8.22 25.44
CA ALA A 159 -5.30 -8.03 25.37
C ALA A 159 -4.66 -8.70 24.14
N TRP A 160 -5.18 -9.85 23.72
CA TRP A 160 -4.79 -10.49 22.46
C TRP A 160 -5.16 -9.63 21.23
N LEU A 161 -6.38 -9.07 21.20
CA LEU A 161 -6.81 -8.17 20.12
C LEU A 161 -5.93 -6.92 20.06
N ASP A 162 -5.68 -6.31 21.21
CA ASP A 162 -4.87 -5.09 21.31
C ASP A 162 -3.39 -5.33 20.91
N SER A 163 -2.87 -6.54 21.16
CA SER A 163 -1.48 -6.87 20.88
C SER A 163 -1.11 -6.92 19.39
N MET A 164 -2.08 -6.85 18.48
CA MET A 164 -1.88 -6.92 17.03
C MET A 164 -2.07 -5.57 16.34
N ARG A 165 -2.10 -4.46 17.08
CA ARG A 165 -2.25 -3.11 16.53
C ARG A 165 -1.41 -2.11 17.31
N LEU A 166 -1.11 -0.99 16.67
CA LEU A 166 -0.48 0.15 17.31
C LEU A 166 -1.58 1.04 17.89
N ASP A 167 -1.94 0.82 19.15
CA ASP A 167 -3.03 1.53 19.81
C ASP A 167 -2.56 2.39 20.99
N ARG A 168 -1.24 2.41 21.26
CA ARG A 168 -0.65 3.15 22.37
C ARG A 168 0.40 4.15 21.94
N PRO A 169 0.52 5.30 22.61
CA PRO A 169 1.43 6.38 22.21
C PRO A 169 2.93 6.03 22.19
N TYR A 170 3.32 4.93 22.85
CA TYR A 170 4.70 4.47 22.90
C TYR A 170 4.98 3.32 21.92
N GLU A 171 3.98 2.85 21.22
CA GLU A 171 4.11 1.84 20.17
C GLU A 171 4.41 2.52 18.86
N GLY A 172 5.43 2.04 18.17
CA GLY A 172 5.88 2.58 16.90
C GLY A 172 6.60 1.50 16.08
N ARG A 173 7.61 1.90 15.35
CA ARG A 173 8.36 1.07 14.40
C ARG A 173 8.83 -0.27 14.98
N ASN A 174 9.39 -0.28 16.18
CA ASN A 174 9.91 -1.51 16.79
C ASN A 174 8.78 -2.46 17.20
N GLU A 175 7.68 -1.96 17.77
CA GLU A 175 6.52 -2.81 18.08
C GLU A 175 5.96 -3.43 16.81
N PHE A 176 5.85 -2.67 15.73
CA PHE A 176 5.39 -3.15 14.44
C PHE A 176 6.29 -4.26 13.88
N PHE A 177 7.57 -3.97 13.64
CA PHE A 177 8.47 -4.90 12.95
C PHE A 177 8.93 -6.08 13.81
N ASP A 178 9.15 -5.87 15.11
CA ASP A 178 9.82 -6.86 15.97
C ASP A 178 8.83 -7.64 16.85
N ALA A 179 7.55 -7.22 16.93
CA ALA A 179 6.58 -7.85 17.83
C ALA A 179 5.27 -8.28 17.13
N ILE A 180 4.57 -7.38 16.42
CA ILE A 180 3.24 -7.69 15.90
C ILE A 180 3.30 -8.83 14.87
N TRP A 181 4.23 -8.80 13.93
CA TRP A 181 4.40 -9.85 12.92
C TRP A 181 4.71 -11.21 13.56
N ASP A 182 5.54 -11.23 14.61
CA ASP A 182 5.84 -12.46 15.35
C ASP A 182 4.65 -13.01 16.14
N ARG A 183 3.73 -12.12 16.59
CA ARG A 183 2.49 -12.55 17.27
C ARG A 183 1.52 -13.21 16.31
N ILE A 184 1.37 -12.72 15.10
CA ILE A 184 0.47 -13.30 14.09
C ILE A 184 0.93 -14.72 13.71
N ASN A 185 2.21 -14.89 13.40
CA ASN A 185 2.94 -16.18 13.25
C ASN A 185 2.13 -17.28 12.50
N ASP A 186 1.76 -18.38 13.20
CA ASP A 186 1.13 -19.55 12.57
C ASP A 186 -0.30 -19.28 12.03
N LEU A 187 -0.93 -18.14 12.35
CA LEU A 187 -2.18 -17.74 11.69
C LEU A 187 -1.98 -17.54 10.19
N LEU A 188 -0.78 -17.16 9.75
CA LEU A 188 -0.45 -16.93 8.33
C LEU A 188 -0.32 -18.23 7.53
N LEU A 189 -0.16 -19.37 8.19
CA LEU A 189 0.15 -20.65 7.54
C LEU A 189 -1.09 -21.41 7.05
N ASN A 190 -2.29 -20.95 7.42
CA ASN A 190 -3.54 -21.58 7.00
C ASN A 190 -4.15 -20.86 5.80
N PRO A 191 -4.17 -21.46 4.59
CA PRO A 191 -4.67 -20.79 3.40
C PRO A 191 -6.18 -20.53 3.42
N TYR A 192 -6.96 -21.26 4.22
CA TYR A 192 -8.40 -21.00 4.37
C TYR A 192 -8.68 -19.80 5.28
N LEU A 193 -7.89 -19.65 6.35
CA LEU A 193 -7.93 -18.44 7.18
C LEU A 193 -7.58 -17.22 6.34
N ILE A 194 -6.54 -17.32 5.50
CA ILE A 194 -6.16 -16.26 4.56
C ILE A 194 -7.33 -15.90 3.62
N CYS A 195 -8.07 -16.88 3.10
CA CYS A 195 -9.24 -16.62 2.27
C CYS A 195 -10.36 -15.88 3.04
N ASP A 196 -10.64 -16.26 4.30
CA ASP A 196 -11.68 -15.61 5.10
C ASP A 196 -11.33 -14.15 5.40
N ILE A 197 -10.10 -13.87 5.84
CA ILE A 197 -9.66 -12.49 6.10
C ILE A 197 -9.58 -11.66 4.82
N LEU A 198 -9.22 -12.25 3.68
CA LEU A 198 -9.25 -11.58 2.38
C LEU A 198 -10.68 -11.20 1.99
N LEU A 199 -11.67 -12.08 2.21
CA LEU A 199 -13.07 -11.77 1.94
C LEU A 199 -13.54 -10.53 2.72
N ARG A 200 -13.24 -10.49 4.03
CA ARG A 200 -13.60 -9.35 4.90
C ARG A 200 -12.91 -8.07 4.45
N ASN A 201 -11.66 -8.16 4.03
CA ASN A 201 -10.89 -7.04 3.50
C ASN A 201 -11.49 -6.52 2.18
N MET A 202 -11.85 -7.43 1.25
CA MET A 202 -12.54 -7.09 0.00
C MET A 202 -13.90 -6.42 0.25
N GLN A 203 -14.69 -6.92 1.20
CA GLN A 203 -15.98 -6.34 1.57
C GLN A 203 -15.82 -4.91 2.09
N ALA A 204 -14.88 -4.69 3.01
CA ALA A 204 -14.60 -3.36 3.55
C ALA A 204 -14.12 -2.39 2.46
N PHE A 205 -13.17 -2.78 1.62
CA PHE A 205 -12.71 -1.96 0.49
C PHE A 205 -13.83 -1.64 -0.51
N GLY A 206 -14.68 -2.62 -0.83
CA GLY A 206 -15.83 -2.40 -1.71
C GLY A 206 -16.82 -1.37 -1.16
N GLN A 207 -17.10 -1.41 0.15
CA GLN A 207 -17.94 -0.43 0.84
C GLN A 207 -17.32 0.98 0.81
N GLU A 208 -16.01 1.09 0.83
CA GLU A 208 -15.27 2.34 0.71
C GLU A 208 -15.12 2.86 -0.73
N GLY A 209 -15.64 2.14 -1.71
CA GLY A 209 -15.65 2.58 -3.11
C GLY A 209 -14.47 2.13 -3.96
N LEU A 210 -13.59 1.25 -3.45
CA LEU A 210 -12.54 0.63 -4.24
C LEU A 210 -13.11 -0.43 -5.20
N VAL A 211 -12.38 -0.67 -6.28
CA VAL A 211 -12.71 -1.69 -7.29
C VAL A 211 -11.55 -2.65 -7.58
N TYR A 212 -10.38 -2.35 -7.03
CA TYR A 212 -9.17 -3.11 -7.28
C TYR A 212 -8.26 -3.14 -6.04
N LEU A 213 -7.62 -4.29 -5.81
CA LEU A 213 -6.66 -4.50 -4.74
C LEU A 213 -5.47 -5.31 -5.26
N GLU A 214 -4.27 -4.75 -5.17
CA GLU A 214 -3.02 -5.51 -5.23
C GLU A 214 -2.51 -5.70 -3.82
N THR A 215 -2.54 -6.94 -3.32
CA THR A 215 -2.13 -7.22 -1.95
C THR A 215 -0.98 -8.22 -1.91
N GLN A 216 -0.09 -8.03 -0.95
CA GLN A 216 1.04 -8.91 -0.75
C GLN A 216 0.59 -10.14 0.03
N GLN A 217 0.64 -11.31 -0.62
CA GLN A 217 0.32 -12.61 -0.04
C GLN A 217 1.04 -13.71 -0.79
N GLY A 218 1.92 -14.43 -0.11
CA GLY A 218 2.63 -15.59 -0.65
C GLY A 218 1.81 -16.87 -0.65
N VAL A 219 2.41 -17.92 -1.19
CA VAL A 219 1.86 -19.29 -1.20
C VAL A 219 2.78 -20.30 -0.52
N GLU A 220 3.95 -19.86 -0.11
CA GLU A 220 4.96 -20.71 0.51
C GLU A 220 4.71 -20.83 2.02
N GLY A 221 5.20 -21.92 2.60
CA GLY A 221 5.14 -22.13 4.05
C GLY A 221 3.78 -22.53 4.59
N ALA A 222 2.72 -22.60 3.77
CA ALA A 222 1.39 -23.02 4.24
C ALA A 222 1.39 -24.48 4.75
N VAL A 223 0.68 -24.72 5.86
CA VAL A 223 0.59 -26.04 6.49
C VAL A 223 -0.85 -26.45 6.72
N LYS A 224 -1.09 -27.77 6.69
CA LYS A 224 -2.37 -28.40 7.00
C LYS A 224 -2.59 -28.45 8.53
N ALA A 225 -3.79 -28.76 8.95
CA ALA A 225 -4.15 -28.87 10.37
C ALA A 225 -3.29 -29.89 11.13
N ASP A 226 -2.81 -30.94 10.45
CA ASP A 226 -1.89 -31.95 11.01
C ASP A 226 -0.41 -31.51 11.00
N GLY A 227 -0.11 -30.31 10.51
CA GLY A 227 1.25 -29.77 10.41
C GLY A 227 2.00 -30.18 9.15
N SER A 228 1.43 -31.01 8.28
CA SER A 228 2.06 -31.36 7.00
C SER A 228 2.01 -30.15 6.03
N PRO A 229 3.06 -29.95 5.20
CA PRO A 229 3.10 -28.79 4.30
C PRO A 229 2.13 -28.95 3.14
N TYR A 230 1.53 -27.82 2.71
CA TYR A 230 0.89 -27.72 1.41
C TYR A 230 1.94 -27.61 0.30
N LYS A 231 1.61 -28.16 -0.86
CA LYS A 231 2.34 -27.80 -2.09
C LYS A 231 1.86 -26.43 -2.59
N VAL A 232 2.74 -25.69 -3.25
CA VAL A 232 2.41 -24.39 -3.86
C VAL A 232 1.17 -24.47 -4.76
N ASP A 233 1.07 -25.50 -5.61
CA ASP A 233 -0.09 -25.72 -6.49
C ASP A 233 -1.40 -25.89 -5.71
N GLU A 234 -1.38 -26.53 -4.54
CA GLU A 234 -2.56 -26.74 -3.69
C GLU A 234 -3.05 -25.38 -3.14
N VAL A 235 -2.12 -24.53 -2.64
CA VAL A 235 -2.45 -23.20 -2.11
C VAL A 235 -2.99 -22.29 -3.21
N VAL A 236 -2.35 -22.27 -4.38
CA VAL A 236 -2.81 -21.51 -5.54
C VAL A 236 -4.22 -21.93 -5.96
N ALA A 237 -4.51 -23.24 -5.94
CA ALA A 237 -5.85 -23.72 -6.28
C ALA A 237 -6.90 -23.26 -5.26
N ILE A 238 -6.56 -23.22 -3.96
CA ILE A 238 -7.45 -22.70 -2.91
C ILE A 238 -7.74 -21.21 -3.15
N TYR A 239 -6.71 -20.38 -3.38
CA TYR A 239 -6.88 -18.94 -3.61
C TYR A 239 -7.68 -18.65 -4.89
N ARG A 240 -7.41 -19.39 -5.96
CA ARG A 240 -8.16 -19.25 -7.23
C ARG A 240 -9.64 -19.60 -7.05
N ALA A 241 -9.94 -20.76 -6.44
CA ALA A 241 -11.31 -21.16 -6.17
C ALA A 241 -12.05 -20.16 -5.26
N PHE A 242 -11.34 -19.59 -4.28
CA PHE A 242 -11.91 -18.55 -3.41
C PHE A 242 -12.24 -17.27 -4.21
N LEU A 243 -11.32 -16.73 -5.01
CA LEU A 243 -11.55 -15.51 -5.79
C LEU A 243 -12.64 -15.69 -6.85
N GLU A 244 -12.85 -16.91 -7.35
CA GLU A 244 -13.94 -17.25 -8.26
C GLU A 244 -15.29 -17.45 -7.55
N SER A 245 -15.33 -17.50 -6.24
CA SER A 245 -16.54 -17.73 -5.45
C SER A 245 -17.57 -16.60 -5.63
N PRO A 246 -18.88 -16.90 -5.50
CA PRO A 246 -19.92 -15.86 -5.54
C PRO A 246 -19.73 -14.79 -4.48
N GLN A 247 -19.23 -15.15 -3.29
CA GLN A 247 -19.00 -14.24 -2.17
C GLN A 247 -17.91 -13.22 -2.51
N ALA A 248 -16.76 -13.67 -3.03
CA ALA A 248 -15.67 -12.79 -3.44
C ALA A 248 -16.11 -11.86 -4.59
N ARG A 249 -16.77 -12.40 -5.61
CA ARG A 249 -17.29 -11.61 -6.75
C ARG A 249 -18.31 -10.57 -6.34
N ALA A 250 -19.16 -10.87 -5.34
CA ALA A 250 -20.19 -9.95 -4.84
C ALA A 250 -19.63 -8.69 -4.18
N THR A 251 -18.35 -8.70 -3.77
CA THR A 251 -17.67 -7.50 -3.21
C THR A 251 -17.44 -6.40 -4.24
N GLY A 252 -17.39 -6.75 -5.52
CA GLY A 252 -17.07 -5.83 -6.62
C GLY A 252 -15.60 -5.41 -6.68
N VAL A 253 -14.75 -5.99 -5.83
CA VAL A 253 -13.30 -5.73 -5.79
C VAL A 253 -12.56 -6.84 -6.52
N GLU A 254 -11.82 -6.47 -7.55
CA GLU A 254 -10.92 -7.38 -8.25
C GLU A 254 -9.58 -7.45 -7.52
N VAL A 255 -9.05 -8.65 -7.30
CA VAL A 255 -7.82 -8.86 -6.52
C VAL A 255 -6.73 -9.48 -7.37
N ARG A 256 -5.51 -9.00 -7.19
CA ARG A 256 -4.26 -9.66 -7.62
C ARG A 256 -3.27 -9.66 -6.46
N PHE A 257 -2.39 -10.65 -6.49
CA PHE A 257 -1.35 -10.79 -5.48
C PHE A 257 0.01 -10.33 -5.97
N GLN A 258 0.83 -9.91 -5.03
CA GLN A 258 2.27 -9.76 -5.18
C GLN A 258 2.96 -10.74 -4.24
N ASN A 259 4.03 -11.38 -4.72
CA ASN A 259 4.93 -12.11 -3.83
C ASN A 259 5.84 -11.12 -3.09
N ALA A 260 5.97 -11.28 -1.78
CA ALA A 260 6.78 -10.42 -0.93
C ALA A 260 8.10 -11.08 -0.54
N LEU A 261 9.22 -10.42 -0.78
CA LEU A 261 10.55 -10.83 -0.36
C LEU A 261 10.95 -10.06 0.90
N LEU A 262 11.22 -10.76 1.99
CA LEU A 262 11.85 -10.17 3.17
C LEU A 262 13.35 -9.94 2.89
N ARG A 263 13.71 -8.67 2.60
CA ARG A 263 14.98 -8.30 1.95
C ARG A 263 16.24 -8.52 2.78
N PHE A 264 16.13 -8.53 4.10
CA PHE A 264 17.30 -8.60 4.99
C PHE A 264 17.70 -10.03 5.37
N THR A 265 16.97 -11.05 4.92
CA THR A 265 17.30 -12.44 5.24
C THR A 265 18.61 -12.90 4.55
N PRO A 266 19.36 -13.83 5.16
CA PRO A 266 20.64 -14.28 4.61
C PRO A 266 20.57 -14.88 3.19
N ASN A 267 19.45 -15.56 2.88
CA ASN A 267 19.21 -16.27 1.60
C ASN A 267 18.22 -15.54 0.69
N ALA A 268 18.04 -14.23 0.88
CA ALA A 268 17.05 -13.44 0.14
C ALA A 268 17.23 -13.52 -1.38
N GLU A 269 18.46 -13.59 -1.89
CA GLU A 269 18.73 -13.71 -3.34
C GLU A 269 18.23 -15.04 -3.91
N GLN A 270 18.35 -16.13 -3.17
CA GLN A 270 17.83 -17.43 -3.59
C GLN A 270 16.29 -17.43 -3.53
N HIS A 271 15.73 -16.91 -2.45
CA HIS A 271 14.28 -16.78 -2.30
C HIS A 271 13.68 -15.89 -3.40
N LEU A 272 14.37 -14.81 -3.80
CA LEU A 272 13.93 -13.98 -4.93
C LEU A 272 13.81 -14.78 -6.24
N ARG A 273 14.73 -15.72 -6.51
CA ARG A 273 14.62 -16.60 -7.68
C ARG A 273 13.38 -17.49 -7.63
N GLU A 274 13.04 -17.99 -6.46
CA GLU A 274 11.88 -18.84 -6.22
C GLU A 274 10.57 -18.03 -6.42
N LEU A 275 10.50 -16.83 -5.85
CA LEU A 275 9.35 -15.94 -6.02
C LEU A 275 9.13 -15.53 -7.48
N TYR A 276 10.20 -15.27 -8.23
CA TYR A 276 10.10 -15.00 -9.67
C TYR A 276 9.54 -16.19 -10.44
N ALA A 277 9.99 -17.40 -10.11
CA ALA A 277 9.49 -18.63 -10.75
C ALA A 277 8.00 -18.88 -10.41
N ILE A 278 7.58 -18.63 -9.18
CA ILE A 278 6.18 -18.71 -8.74
C ILE A 278 5.33 -17.67 -9.47
N THR A 279 5.77 -16.42 -9.49
CA THR A 279 5.07 -15.33 -10.18
C THR A 279 4.90 -15.63 -11.67
N ASP A 280 5.94 -16.12 -12.34
CA ASP A 280 5.88 -16.49 -13.76
C ASP A 280 4.89 -17.62 -14.03
N ARG A 281 4.85 -18.62 -13.16
CA ARG A 281 3.97 -19.79 -13.30
C ARG A 281 2.49 -19.45 -13.09
N TYR A 282 2.17 -18.46 -12.26
CA TYR A 282 0.81 -18.13 -11.85
C TYR A 282 0.43 -16.68 -12.13
N ARG A 283 0.79 -16.15 -13.31
CA ARG A 283 0.57 -14.77 -13.74
C ARG A 283 -0.90 -14.32 -13.75
N ASP A 284 -1.83 -15.26 -13.74
CA ASP A 284 -3.25 -14.98 -13.59
C ASP A 284 -3.64 -14.45 -12.20
N LEU A 285 -2.88 -14.83 -11.18
CA LEU A 285 -3.07 -14.39 -9.79
C LEU A 285 -1.97 -13.43 -9.31
N TYR A 286 -0.70 -13.75 -9.64
CA TYR A 286 0.48 -13.00 -9.19
C TYR A 286 0.97 -12.06 -10.27
N VAL A 287 0.84 -10.77 -10.01
CA VAL A 287 1.15 -9.72 -11.01
C VAL A 287 2.52 -9.09 -10.85
N GLY A 288 3.22 -9.38 -9.74
CA GLY A 288 4.55 -8.83 -9.49
C GLY A 288 5.21 -9.39 -8.23
N VAL A 289 6.42 -8.91 -7.99
CA VAL A 289 7.21 -9.17 -6.79
C VAL A 289 7.45 -7.85 -6.07
N ASN A 290 7.37 -7.88 -4.73
CA ASN A 290 7.69 -6.76 -3.87
C ASN A 290 8.85 -7.13 -2.93
N MET A 291 9.67 -6.16 -2.57
CA MET A 291 10.74 -6.33 -1.59
C MET A 291 10.39 -5.50 -0.36
N VAL A 292 10.27 -6.18 0.78
CA VAL A 292 9.71 -5.65 2.03
C VAL A 292 10.65 -5.82 3.22
N GLY A 293 10.26 -5.29 4.35
CA GLY A 293 10.96 -5.36 5.63
C GLY A 293 11.81 -4.13 5.91
N ARG A 294 12.24 -3.97 7.16
CA ARG A 294 12.97 -2.80 7.65
C ARG A 294 14.08 -2.36 6.69
N GLU A 295 14.07 -1.08 6.37
CA GLU A 295 15.05 -0.47 5.47
C GLU A 295 16.23 0.14 6.24
N ASP A 296 16.05 0.41 7.53
CA ASP A 296 17.01 1.00 8.45
C ASP A 296 18.07 0.00 8.98
N ASN A 297 18.20 -1.15 8.34
CA ASN A 297 19.31 -2.08 8.58
C ASN A 297 20.17 -2.22 7.33
N ASP A 298 21.47 -2.42 7.51
CA ASP A 298 22.46 -2.47 6.41
C ASP A 298 22.39 -3.75 5.55
N LYS A 299 21.41 -4.61 5.74
CA LYS A 299 21.38 -5.96 5.13
C LYS A 299 20.50 -6.02 3.88
N GLY A 300 19.43 -5.22 3.85
CA GLY A 300 18.43 -5.22 2.80
C GLY A 300 18.61 -4.10 1.75
N TYR A 301 19.78 -3.49 1.65
CA TYR A 301 20.02 -2.38 0.70
C TYR A 301 19.76 -2.82 -0.75
N PRO A 302 19.15 -1.96 -1.58
CA PRO A 302 18.68 -2.34 -2.91
C PRO A 302 19.75 -2.94 -3.81
N LEU A 303 20.94 -2.36 -3.88
CA LEU A 303 22.00 -2.81 -4.79
C LEU A 303 22.55 -4.20 -4.47
N ARG A 304 22.31 -4.76 -3.28
CA ARG A 304 22.56 -6.16 -2.95
C ARG A 304 21.92 -7.10 -3.99
N PHE A 305 20.74 -6.73 -4.48
CA PHE A 305 19.95 -7.56 -5.40
C PHE A 305 20.26 -7.32 -6.89
N LEU A 306 21.13 -6.39 -7.22
CA LEU A 306 21.44 -6.08 -8.62
C LEU A 306 21.96 -7.29 -9.42
N PRO A 307 22.88 -8.13 -8.92
CA PRO A 307 23.36 -9.30 -9.66
C PRO A 307 22.23 -10.30 -9.97
N VAL A 308 21.42 -10.65 -8.97
CA VAL A 308 20.33 -11.62 -9.13
C VAL A 308 19.20 -11.07 -10.00
N LEU A 309 18.85 -9.79 -9.89
CA LEU A 309 17.84 -9.17 -10.74
C LEU A 309 18.28 -9.05 -12.20
N ARG A 310 19.56 -8.87 -12.47
CA ARG A 310 20.10 -8.95 -13.86
C ARG A 310 19.90 -10.34 -14.45
N GLU A 311 20.19 -11.40 -13.69
CA GLU A 311 19.92 -12.79 -14.08
C GLU A 311 18.41 -13.01 -14.34
N LEU A 312 17.57 -12.62 -13.39
CA LEU A 312 16.13 -12.85 -13.43
C LEU A 312 15.44 -12.13 -14.59
N ARG A 313 15.87 -10.92 -14.94
CA ARG A 313 15.31 -10.19 -16.09
C ARG A 313 15.62 -10.82 -17.43
N HIS A 314 16.75 -11.51 -17.57
CA HIS A 314 17.04 -12.30 -18.76
C HIS A 314 16.09 -13.48 -18.87
N LYS A 315 15.72 -14.09 -17.76
CA LYS A 315 14.86 -15.27 -17.72
C LYS A 315 13.36 -14.91 -17.73
N TYR A 316 13.00 -13.83 -17.06
CA TYR A 316 11.62 -13.41 -16.82
C TYR A 316 11.46 -11.90 -17.11
N PRO A 317 11.50 -11.47 -18.38
CA PRO A 317 11.57 -10.06 -18.76
C PRO A 317 10.33 -9.23 -18.35
N ASP A 318 9.17 -9.88 -18.22
CA ASP A 318 7.88 -9.23 -18.05
C ASP A 318 7.32 -9.31 -16.61
N ILE A 319 8.14 -9.72 -15.64
CA ILE A 319 7.71 -9.67 -14.23
C ILE A 319 7.85 -8.25 -13.69
N ASN A 320 6.74 -7.72 -13.19
CA ASN A 320 6.70 -6.40 -12.57
C ASN A 320 7.36 -6.42 -11.19
N LEU A 321 7.92 -5.29 -10.81
CA LEU A 321 8.64 -5.12 -9.56
C LEU A 321 8.18 -3.83 -8.87
N SER A 322 7.66 -3.96 -7.65
CA SER A 322 7.46 -2.89 -6.69
C SER A 322 8.44 -3.08 -5.54
N ILE A 323 9.00 -2.02 -4.98
CA ILE A 323 9.97 -2.12 -3.89
C ILE A 323 9.68 -1.03 -2.86
N HIS A 324 9.63 -1.41 -1.58
CA HIS A 324 9.70 -0.46 -0.49
C HIS A 324 11.04 0.26 -0.55
N ALA A 325 11.02 1.57 -0.68
CA ALA A 325 12.24 2.38 -0.68
C ALA A 325 11.97 3.80 -0.20
N GLY A 326 12.85 4.32 0.64
CA GLY A 326 12.65 5.59 1.32
C GLY A 326 11.67 5.50 2.49
N GLU A 327 11.44 4.31 3.02
CA GLU A 327 10.71 4.05 4.26
C GLU A 327 11.66 4.21 5.45
N VAL A 328 12.26 5.38 5.54
CA VAL A 328 13.25 5.76 6.56
C VAL A 328 13.17 7.26 6.81
N ASP A 329 13.57 7.66 8.00
CA ASP A 329 13.72 9.05 8.42
C ASP A 329 15.13 9.62 8.11
N GLU A 330 16.09 8.76 7.72
CA GLU A 330 17.44 9.17 7.35
C GLU A 330 17.62 9.29 5.83
N PRO A 331 18.31 10.32 5.33
CA PRO A 331 18.62 10.44 3.90
C PRO A 331 19.45 9.24 3.41
N ASN A 332 19.01 8.61 2.34
CA ASN A 332 19.76 7.58 1.64
C ASN A 332 19.44 7.62 0.12
N TYR A 333 20.06 6.73 -0.64
CA TYR A 333 19.84 6.63 -2.08
C TYR A 333 19.00 5.41 -2.49
N HIS A 334 18.27 4.80 -1.57
CA HIS A 334 17.53 3.57 -1.82
C HIS A 334 16.46 3.73 -2.92
N VAL A 335 15.77 4.86 -2.99
CA VAL A 335 14.81 5.12 -4.08
C VAL A 335 15.49 5.13 -5.44
N ARG A 336 16.63 5.85 -5.57
CA ARG A 336 17.42 5.88 -6.81
C ARG A 336 17.92 4.49 -7.19
N ASP A 337 18.50 3.79 -6.24
CA ASP A 337 19.06 2.46 -6.44
C ASP A 337 17.98 1.43 -6.80
N THR A 338 16.77 1.57 -6.25
CA THR A 338 15.60 0.78 -6.58
C THR A 338 15.15 0.98 -8.02
N LEU A 339 15.22 2.21 -8.55
CA LEU A 339 14.96 2.46 -9.98
C LEU A 339 16.02 1.78 -10.86
N LEU A 340 17.28 1.72 -10.44
CA LEU A 340 18.34 0.97 -11.14
C LEU A 340 18.06 -0.53 -11.14
N LEU A 341 17.41 -1.05 -10.10
CA LEU A 341 16.91 -2.42 -10.07
C LEU A 341 15.77 -2.65 -11.05
N GLY A 342 15.10 -1.59 -11.55
CA GLY A 342 14.01 -1.59 -12.52
C GLY A 342 12.64 -1.74 -11.90
N ALA A 343 12.46 -1.30 -10.68
CA ALA A 343 11.14 -1.16 -10.10
C ALA A 343 10.30 -0.15 -10.89
N GLN A 344 9.05 -0.48 -11.13
CA GLN A 344 8.06 0.41 -11.74
C GLN A 344 7.31 1.22 -10.68
N ARG A 345 7.23 0.71 -9.44
CA ARG A 345 6.61 1.40 -8.32
C ARG A 345 7.52 1.37 -7.10
N ILE A 346 7.41 2.44 -6.33
CA ILE A 346 8.19 2.68 -5.11
C ILE A 346 7.20 2.77 -3.94
N GLY A 347 7.33 1.86 -2.98
CA GLY A 347 6.59 1.94 -1.74
C GLY A 347 7.13 3.05 -0.84
N HIS A 348 6.25 3.84 -0.22
CA HIS A 348 6.51 4.97 0.68
C HIS A 348 7.23 6.17 0.05
N GLY A 349 8.48 6.03 -0.35
CA GLY A 349 9.25 7.09 -0.99
C GLY A 349 9.44 8.35 -0.15
N VAL A 350 9.38 8.28 1.18
CA VAL A 350 9.40 9.45 2.08
C VAL A 350 10.66 10.30 1.86
N ASN A 351 11.82 9.66 1.73
CA ASN A 351 13.07 10.40 1.55
C ASN A 351 13.42 10.75 0.10
N LEU A 352 12.57 10.46 -0.88
CA LEU A 352 12.78 10.85 -2.28
C LEU A 352 12.96 12.38 -2.44
N ILE A 353 12.34 13.16 -1.57
CA ILE A 353 12.45 14.63 -1.56
C ILE A 353 13.90 15.13 -1.42
N THR A 354 14.80 14.32 -0.89
CA THR A 354 16.21 14.67 -0.72
C THR A 354 17.05 14.44 -1.98
N ASP A 355 16.50 13.83 -3.04
CA ASP A 355 17.17 13.54 -4.30
C ASP A 355 16.44 14.17 -5.51
N PRO A 356 16.72 15.46 -5.83
CA PRO A 356 16.05 16.15 -6.94
C PRO A 356 16.27 15.51 -8.32
N GLU A 357 17.39 14.84 -8.54
CA GLU A 357 17.64 14.15 -9.82
C GLU A 357 16.72 12.95 -9.98
N THR A 358 16.55 12.17 -8.94
CA THR A 358 15.61 11.03 -8.94
C THR A 358 14.17 11.51 -9.02
N MET A 359 13.81 12.61 -8.35
CA MET A 359 12.49 13.25 -8.52
C MET A 359 12.21 13.62 -9.99
N LEU A 360 13.18 14.23 -10.68
CA LEU A 360 13.03 14.56 -12.11
C LEU A 360 12.84 13.32 -12.98
N ARG A 361 13.57 12.24 -12.71
CA ARG A 361 13.41 10.97 -13.42
C ARG A 361 12.02 10.37 -13.21
N MET A 362 11.52 10.38 -11.99
CA MET A 362 10.19 9.88 -11.66
C MET A 362 9.09 10.72 -12.28
N ARG A 363 9.26 12.05 -12.30
CA ARG A 363 8.29 12.97 -12.94
C ARG A 363 8.08 12.69 -14.42
N TYR A 364 9.14 12.34 -15.15
CA TYR A 364 9.11 12.14 -16.60
C TYR A 364 9.15 10.66 -17.02
N GLY A 365 9.25 9.76 -16.07
CA GLY A 365 9.27 8.32 -16.29
C GLY A 365 7.94 7.64 -15.97
N PRO A 366 7.82 6.34 -16.29
CA PRO A 366 6.60 5.57 -16.03
C PRO A 366 6.57 5.03 -14.59
N TYR A 367 6.94 5.83 -13.62
CA TYR A 367 7.07 5.43 -12.22
C TYR A 367 5.92 5.96 -11.37
N LEU A 368 5.59 5.26 -10.27
CA LEU A 368 4.62 5.68 -9.27
C LEU A 368 5.24 5.60 -7.87
N VAL A 369 4.92 6.55 -6.99
CA VAL A 369 5.11 6.40 -5.55
C VAL A 369 3.79 5.98 -4.90
N GLU A 370 3.84 4.92 -4.11
CA GLU A 370 2.74 4.39 -3.31
C GLU A 370 2.80 5.07 -1.93
N ILE A 371 1.89 6.01 -1.69
CA ILE A 371 1.89 6.87 -0.50
C ILE A 371 1.04 6.26 0.60
N ASN A 372 1.61 6.06 1.78
CA ASN A 372 1.03 5.47 2.97
C ASN A 372 1.08 6.48 4.13
N LEU A 373 0.17 7.46 4.15
CA LEU A 373 0.24 8.60 5.07
C LEU A 373 0.18 8.18 6.54
N ILE A 374 -0.77 7.31 6.88
CA ILE A 374 -1.00 6.86 8.26
C ILE A 374 0.17 6.00 8.74
N SER A 375 0.62 5.05 7.92
CA SER A 375 1.80 4.24 8.19
C SER A 375 3.03 5.11 8.47
N ASN A 376 3.31 6.09 7.59
CA ASN A 376 4.50 6.92 7.73
C ASN A 376 4.49 7.79 9.00
N LEU A 377 3.32 8.16 9.51
CA LEU A 377 3.19 8.84 10.80
C LEU A 377 3.38 7.87 11.97
N LEU A 378 2.66 6.73 11.98
CA LEU A 378 2.68 5.80 13.11
C LEU A 378 4.02 5.05 13.26
N LEU A 379 4.74 4.84 12.15
CA LEU A 379 6.10 4.30 12.15
C LEU A 379 7.17 5.37 12.35
N GLU A 380 6.77 6.61 12.64
CA GLU A 380 7.68 7.71 13.00
C GLU A 380 8.69 8.06 11.90
N TYR A 381 8.35 7.84 10.61
CA TYR A 381 9.15 8.32 9.49
C TYR A 381 8.95 9.82 9.23
N VAL A 382 7.81 10.33 9.64
CA VAL A 382 7.53 11.76 9.79
C VAL A 382 6.95 11.98 11.18
N SER A 383 7.35 13.04 11.87
CA SER A 383 6.81 13.36 13.19
C SER A 383 5.47 14.09 13.13
N ASP A 384 5.15 14.63 11.96
CA ASP A 384 3.97 15.44 11.68
C ASP A 384 3.68 15.46 10.19
N TYR A 385 2.42 15.54 9.78
CA TYR A 385 2.05 15.57 8.35
C TYR A 385 2.58 16.79 7.60
N SER A 386 2.89 17.91 8.28
CA SER A 386 3.52 19.07 7.63
C SER A 386 4.93 18.76 7.08
N GLN A 387 5.56 17.69 7.56
CA GLN A 387 6.87 17.21 7.07
C GLN A 387 6.76 16.17 5.96
N HIS A 388 5.55 15.66 5.69
CA HIS A 388 5.36 14.62 4.69
C HIS A 388 5.48 15.19 3.27
N PRO A 389 6.37 14.65 2.39
CA PRO A 389 6.66 15.21 1.07
C PRO A 389 5.58 14.94 0.01
N PHE A 390 4.50 14.27 0.36
CA PHE A 390 3.43 13.89 -0.55
C PHE A 390 2.89 15.06 -1.42
N PRO A 391 2.55 16.25 -0.84
CA PRO A 391 2.00 17.34 -1.64
C PRO A 391 3.02 17.88 -2.66
N GLU A 392 4.32 17.86 -2.34
CA GLU A 392 5.38 18.24 -3.25
C GLU A 392 5.46 17.29 -4.45
N TYR A 393 5.38 15.99 -4.21
CA TYR A 393 5.37 14.99 -5.29
C TYR A 393 4.16 15.19 -6.20
N LEU A 394 2.97 15.24 -5.62
CA LEU A 394 1.72 15.40 -6.36
C LEU A 394 1.72 16.67 -7.22
N ARG A 395 2.13 17.81 -6.64
CA ARG A 395 2.08 19.15 -7.27
C ARG A 395 3.23 19.43 -8.23
N THR A 396 4.36 18.77 -8.05
CA THR A 396 5.46 18.81 -9.03
C THR A 396 5.26 17.84 -10.19
N GLY A 397 4.22 16.98 -10.13
CA GLY A 397 3.83 16.10 -11.22
C GLY A 397 4.46 14.73 -11.19
N ILE A 398 5.05 14.31 -10.06
CA ILE A 398 5.43 12.91 -9.83
C ILE A 398 4.14 12.11 -9.65
N PRO A 399 3.95 10.99 -10.37
CA PRO A 399 2.77 10.16 -10.17
C PRO A 399 2.76 9.55 -8.76
N VAL A 400 1.64 9.72 -8.06
CA VAL A 400 1.41 9.18 -6.72
C VAL A 400 0.02 8.57 -6.64
N ALA A 401 -0.16 7.56 -5.77
CA ALA A 401 -1.44 7.02 -5.36
C ALA A 401 -1.42 6.82 -3.84
N LEU A 402 -2.57 6.96 -3.19
CA LEU A 402 -2.71 6.60 -1.78
C LEU A 402 -2.89 5.09 -1.66
N SER A 403 -2.33 4.52 -0.63
CA SER A 403 -2.44 3.11 -0.26
C SER A 403 -2.53 2.96 1.26
N THR A 404 -2.97 1.79 1.74
CA THR A 404 -3.29 1.61 3.16
C THR A 404 -2.24 0.86 3.96
N ASP A 405 -1.28 0.23 3.28
CA ASP A 405 -0.24 -0.57 3.91
C ASP A 405 -0.83 -1.64 4.86
N ASP A 406 -0.60 -1.56 6.15
CA ASP A 406 -1.08 -2.46 7.17
C ASP A 406 -2.27 -1.87 7.96
N ARG A 407 -3.31 -1.44 7.26
CA ARG A 407 -4.46 -0.70 7.83
C ARG A 407 -5.13 -1.35 9.04
N GLY A 408 -5.05 -2.68 9.18
CA GLY A 408 -5.56 -3.39 10.34
C GLY A 408 -4.73 -3.16 11.59
N MET A 409 -3.40 -3.07 11.43
CA MET A 409 -2.48 -2.74 12.49
C MET A 409 -2.54 -1.26 12.88
N TRP A 410 -2.88 -0.39 11.93
CA TRP A 410 -3.14 1.04 12.18
C TRP A 410 -4.53 1.31 12.77
N ASP A 411 -5.41 0.32 12.79
CA ASP A 411 -6.84 0.46 13.08
C ASP A 411 -7.47 1.61 12.27
N SER A 412 -7.26 1.58 10.94
CA SER A 412 -7.67 2.57 9.96
C SER A 412 -8.31 1.95 8.73
N ASN A 413 -8.60 2.76 7.71
CA ASN A 413 -9.12 2.33 6.42
C ASN A 413 -8.69 3.27 5.28
N MET A 414 -9.03 2.94 4.01
CA MET A 414 -8.67 3.79 2.87
C MET A 414 -9.36 5.16 2.91
N SER A 415 -10.54 5.26 3.49
CA SER A 415 -11.23 6.54 3.63
C SER A 415 -10.53 7.45 4.63
N ASP A 416 -9.83 6.88 5.61
CA ASP A 416 -9.00 7.62 6.56
C ASP A 416 -7.78 8.21 5.83
N GLU A 417 -7.11 7.46 4.94
CA GLU A 417 -6.02 7.96 4.09
C GLU A 417 -6.47 9.18 3.26
N PHE A 418 -7.63 9.08 2.60
CA PHE A 418 -8.19 10.20 1.85
C PHE A 418 -8.60 11.37 2.76
N TYR A 419 -9.11 11.09 3.96
CA TYR A 419 -9.48 12.13 4.91
C TYR A 419 -8.24 12.90 5.39
N VAL A 420 -7.18 12.19 5.77
CA VAL A 420 -5.88 12.77 6.12
C VAL A 420 -5.36 13.61 4.95
N ALA A 421 -5.36 13.06 3.75
CA ALA A 421 -4.85 13.76 2.56
C ALA A 421 -5.59 15.07 2.29
N VAL A 422 -6.92 15.08 2.39
CA VAL A 422 -7.72 16.31 2.19
C VAL A 422 -7.55 17.28 3.35
N LYS A 423 -7.54 16.78 4.57
CA LYS A 423 -7.49 17.60 5.79
C LYS A 423 -6.15 18.29 5.98
N GLU A 424 -5.05 17.55 5.83
CA GLU A 424 -3.70 18.04 6.14
C GLU A 424 -3.07 18.79 4.95
N PHE A 425 -3.38 18.38 3.72
CA PHE A 425 -2.73 18.93 2.51
C PHE A 425 -3.66 19.76 1.64
N ASN A 426 -4.91 19.97 2.07
CA ASN A 426 -5.90 20.78 1.36
C ASN A 426 -6.04 20.41 -0.13
N LEU A 427 -6.26 19.14 -0.42
CA LEU A 427 -6.34 18.66 -1.80
C LEU A 427 -7.54 19.25 -2.54
N SER A 428 -7.34 19.54 -3.83
CA SER A 428 -8.40 19.89 -4.77
C SER A 428 -9.18 18.65 -5.23
N TRP A 429 -10.33 18.86 -5.85
CA TRP A 429 -11.10 17.78 -6.46
C TRP A 429 -10.30 17.02 -7.53
N GLU A 430 -9.57 17.75 -8.38
CA GLU A 430 -8.73 17.15 -9.43
C GLU A 430 -7.61 16.29 -8.83
N GLU A 431 -6.96 16.76 -7.75
CA GLU A 431 -5.91 16.00 -7.06
C GLU A 431 -6.47 14.70 -6.50
N ILE A 432 -7.63 14.72 -5.83
CA ILE A 432 -8.28 13.51 -5.28
C ILE A 432 -8.62 12.52 -6.39
N VAL A 433 -9.24 12.99 -7.47
CA VAL A 433 -9.60 12.14 -8.61
C VAL A 433 -8.37 11.56 -9.29
N LYS A 434 -7.29 12.34 -9.39
CA LYS A 434 -6.01 11.90 -9.95
C LYS A 434 -5.40 10.77 -9.12
N LEU A 435 -5.44 10.84 -7.78
CA LEU A 435 -4.94 9.78 -6.89
C LEU A 435 -5.63 8.44 -7.17
N GLY A 436 -6.96 8.42 -7.16
CA GLY A 436 -7.72 7.20 -7.44
C GLY A 436 -7.55 6.70 -8.88
N ARG A 437 -7.38 7.60 -9.86
CA ARG A 437 -7.10 7.23 -11.24
C ARG A 437 -5.71 6.65 -11.42
N ASN A 438 -4.70 7.21 -10.74
CA ASN A 438 -3.33 6.72 -10.76
C ASN A 438 -3.23 5.30 -10.20
N SER A 439 -3.97 4.96 -9.13
CA SER A 439 -3.96 3.61 -8.55
C SER A 439 -4.38 2.53 -9.55
N LEU A 440 -5.26 2.86 -10.51
CA LEU A 440 -5.64 1.95 -11.58
C LEU A 440 -4.68 2.00 -12.77
N TYR A 441 -4.21 3.18 -13.14
CA TYR A 441 -3.33 3.35 -14.29
C TYR A 441 -1.97 2.67 -14.09
N TYR A 442 -1.38 2.80 -12.90
CA TYR A 442 -0.09 2.21 -12.55
C TYR A 442 -0.20 0.80 -11.93
N SER A 443 -1.40 0.21 -11.86
CA SER A 443 -1.56 -1.19 -11.45
C SER A 443 -0.78 -2.13 -12.37
N PHE A 444 -0.46 -3.32 -11.89
CA PHE A 444 0.19 -4.36 -12.70
C PHE A 444 -0.80 -5.23 -13.49
N LEU A 445 -2.03 -4.79 -13.60
CA LEU A 445 -3.06 -5.44 -14.42
C LEU A 445 -2.70 -5.48 -15.91
N ASP A 446 -3.25 -6.46 -16.63
CA ASP A 446 -3.25 -6.46 -18.07
C ASP A 446 -4.00 -5.25 -18.65
N GLN A 447 -3.64 -4.85 -19.87
CA GLN A 447 -4.17 -3.63 -20.48
C GLN A 447 -5.70 -3.64 -20.68
N PRO A 448 -6.36 -4.72 -21.12
CA PRO A 448 -7.82 -4.77 -21.22
C PRO A 448 -8.52 -4.55 -19.88
N THR A 449 -8.08 -5.23 -18.83
CA THR A 449 -8.63 -5.08 -17.47
C THR A 449 -8.42 -3.66 -16.94
N LYS A 450 -7.21 -3.13 -17.09
CA LYS A 450 -6.86 -1.76 -16.70
C LYS A 450 -7.76 -0.72 -17.38
N GLN A 451 -7.95 -0.80 -18.69
CA GLN A 451 -8.81 0.10 -19.46
C GLN A 451 -10.27 0.01 -18.99
N ARG A 452 -10.77 -1.20 -18.75
CA ARG A 452 -12.14 -1.42 -18.24
C ARG A 452 -12.35 -0.75 -16.87
N LEU A 453 -11.39 -0.93 -15.94
CA LEU A 453 -11.47 -0.34 -14.60
C LEU A 453 -11.34 1.18 -14.64
N LEU A 454 -10.42 1.74 -15.44
CA LEU A 454 -10.28 3.19 -15.63
C LEU A 454 -11.58 3.81 -16.18
N ALA A 455 -12.15 3.22 -17.22
CA ALA A 455 -13.40 3.72 -17.80
C ALA A 455 -14.58 3.61 -16.80
N SER A 456 -14.61 2.59 -15.96
CA SER A 456 -15.59 2.45 -14.89
C SER A 456 -15.40 3.51 -13.80
N TYR A 457 -14.16 3.72 -13.38
CA TYR A 457 -13.79 4.74 -12.39
C TYR A 457 -14.20 6.14 -12.84
N ASP A 458 -13.81 6.54 -14.05
CA ASP A 458 -14.12 7.86 -14.61
C ASP A 458 -15.65 8.12 -14.65
N ARG A 459 -16.44 7.11 -15.05
CA ARG A 459 -17.92 7.19 -15.03
C ARG A 459 -18.47 7.31 -13.61
N ARG A 460 -17.97 6.52 -12.65
CA ARG A 460 -18.43 6.53 -11.25
C ARG A 460 -18.13 7.86 -10.57
N VAL A 461 -16.93 8.42 -10.79
CA VAL A 461 -16.53 9.74 -10.26
C VAL A 461 -17.40 10.85 -10.85
N ALA A 462 -17.63 10.86 -12.16
CA ALA A 462 -18.50 11.83 -12.81
C ALA A 462 -19.93 11.76 -12.30
N ALA A 463 -20.50 10.55 -12.14
CA ALA A 463 -21.84 10.35 -11.60
C ALA A 463 -21.94 10.80 -10.13
N PHE A 464 -20.92 10.48 -9.31
CA PHE A 464 -20.86 10.93 -7.91
C PHE A 464 -20.86 12.46 -7.81
N ALA A 465 -19.95 13.12 -8.55
CA ALA A 465 -19.88 14.58 -8.55
C ALA A 465 -21.18 15.23 -9.02
N GLN A 466 -21.77 14.76 -10.13
CA GLN A 466 -23.03 15.25 -10.65
C GLN A 466 -24.19 15.08 -9.64
N GLN A 467 -24.26 13.92 -9.01
CA GLN A 467 -25.31 13.63 -8.04
C GLN A 467 -25.17 14.51 -6.79
N PHE A 468 -23.95 14.69 -6.30
CA PHE A 468 -23.67 15.54 -5.15
C PHE A 468 -23.95 17.02 -5.46
N GLN A 469 -23.50 17.55 -6.59
CA GLN A 469 -23.81 18.93 -7.02
C GLN A 469 -25.31 19.19 -7.17
N LYS A 470 -26.08 18.17 -7.59
CA LYS A 470 -27.56 18.30 -7.75
C LYS A 470 -28.32 18.21 -6.44
N LYS A 471 -27.93 17.33 -5.51
CA LYS A 471 -28.68 16.98 -4.31
C LYS A 471 -27.99 17.38 -3.00
N GLY A 472 -26.73 17.78 -3.04
CA GLY A 472 -25.92 18.06 -1.86
C GLY A 472 -25.85 16.85 -0.91
N TRP A 473 -25.83 17.12 0.36
CA TRP A 473 -25.74 16.12 1.43
C TRP A 473 -26.86 15.06 1.41
N ALA A 474 -28.04 15.39 0.85
CA ALA A 474 -29.13 14.44 0.70
C ALA A 474 -28.77 13.26 -0.23
N SER A 475 -27.79 13.41 -1.11
CA SER A 475 -27.30 12.31 -1.95
C SER A 475 -26.53 11.25 -1.15
N LEU A 476 -26.11 11.56 0.05
CA LEU A 476 -25.32 10.70 0.94
C LEU A 476 -26.08 10.28 2.21
N SER A 477 -27.41 10.47 2.27
CA SER A 477 -28.24 10.13 3.43
C SER A 477 -28.13 8.67 3.86
N ASP A 478 -28.01 7.77 2.89
CA ASP A 478 -27.97 6.32 3.11
C ASP A 478 -26.56 5.77 3.33
N VAL A 479 -25.53 6.63 3.18
CA VAL A 479 -24.14 6.24 3.42
C VAL A 479 -23.89 6.18 4.92
N LYS A 480 -23.50 5.01 5.39
CA LYS A 480 -23.10 4.75 6.78
C LYS A 480 -21.58 4.54 6.82
N PRO A 481 -20.81 5.60 7.04
CA PRO A 481 -19.36 5.48 7.09
C PRO A 481 -18.96 4.74 8.36
N VAL A 482 -17.93 3.91 8.23
CA VAL A 482 -17.27 3.24 9.35
C VAL A 482 -15.94 3.93 9.57
N SER A 483 -15.67 4.39 10.77
CA SER A 483 -14.34 4.84 11.20
C SER A 483 -13.80 3.94 12.29
N TYR A 484 -12.49 3.90 12.40
CA TYR A 484 -11.79 3.08 13.37
C TYR A 484 -11.02 3.95 14.36
N ASN A 485 -10.23 3.32 15.23
CA ASN A 485 -9.60 4.01 16.36
C ASN A 485 -8.60 5.11 15.91
N PHE A 486 -7.89 4.92 14.79
CA PHE A 486 -6.98 5.95 14.29
C PHE A 486 -7.67 7.30 14.13
N LEU A 487 -8.80 7.32 13.41
CA LEU A 487 -9.53 8.56 13.16
C LEU A 487 -10.18 9.14 14.44
N CYS A 488 -10.64 8.24 15.32
CA CYS A 488 -11.19 8.64 16.62
C CYS A 488 -10.13 9.31 17.49
N THR A 489 -8.94 8.73 17.57
CA THR A 489 -7.85 9.22 18.43
C THR A 489 -7.21 10.49 17.89
N HIS A 490 -6.89 10.52 16.58
CA HIS A 490 -6.13 11.64 16.00
C HIS A 490 -7.02 12.81 15.57
N TYR A 491 -8.28 12.57 15.22
CA TYR A 491 -9.19 13.59 14.69
C TYR A 491 -10.49 13.76 15.49
N GLN A 492 -10.65 13.04 16.61
CA GLN A 492 -11.86 13.05 17.44
C GLN A 492 -13.13 12.72 16.66
N LEU A 493 -12.98 11.93 15.60
CA LEU A 493 -14.05 11.54 14.69
C LEU A 493 -14.40 10.05 14.90
N CYS A 494 -15.17 9.80 15.98
CA CYS A 494 -15.59 8.46 16.38
C CYS A 494 -16.98 8.18 15.78
N LEU A 495 -17.02 7.64 14.57
CA LEU A 495 -18.27 7.21 13.92
C LEU A 495 -18.48 5.72 14.21
N GLN A 496 -19.45 5.43 15.04
CA GLN A 496 -19.83 4.03 15.30
C GLN A 496 -20.63 3.46 14.10
N PRO A 497 -20.45 2.16 13.77
CA PRO A 497 -21.15 1.50 12.68
C PRO A 497 -22.66 1.42 12.91
#